data_0cde6734c49808c433b979414c3f4906
#
_entry.id   0cde6734c49808c433b979414c3f4906
#
_cell.length_a   1.000
_cell.length_b   1.000
_cell.length_c   1.000
_cell.angle_alpha   90.00
_cell.angle_beta   90.00
_cell.angle_gamma   90.00
#
_symmetry.space_group_name_H-M   'P 1'
#
loop_
_entity.id
_entity.type
_entity.pdbx_description
1 polymer ?
#
loop_
_entity_poly.entity_id
_entity_poly.type
_entity_poly.pdbx_seq_one_letter_code
_entity_poly.pdbx_strand_id
1 'polypeptide(L)'
;MKFKVLFILFLVLLLTLPALTALTLSGQKLSPIIFEPGLVINNHYVISETDENVAVKVSGELQDYIILTEIINNEFDMIIKFPESLTPGVYHFELSATEIPKSSSEGIGSLLAVSKRFDVEVYSYEKYIEASLSAANVNEGTPVDLKLNVVSKCYQDINSVRGEITVTDAQNNTLKELITEEKPLKALATETLSASFDTAGLPAAEYSAKAIVFYDREQKTAQTKFRIGQMDLVLKNYTSIVEQGFSDFTLKLANNWGNALQEVYAKLYIGKRELLHTPTIAFAPWEEKELKGIISIELEPGDYNATIELYFEDQVKEVPVTLTVIKKISSEELSAELEKSKRNTILLSLAIGLLILGIIIIVVFKYKKRNKKIKKDEF
;
A
#
# COMPACT_ATOMS: atom_id res chain seq x y z
N MET A 1 30.04 -35.92 35.29
CA MET A 1 31.19 -35.40 34.50
C MET A 1 30.79 -34.95 33.09
N LYS A 2 30.00 -35.68 32.36
CA LYS A 2 29.57 -35.35 30.97
C LYS A 2 28.78 -34.04 30.80
N PHE A 3 27.94 -33.69 31.76
CA PHE A 3 27.12 -32.48 31.73
C PHE A 3 27.97 -31.18 31.89
N LYS A 4 29.00 -31.23 32.73
CA LYS A 4 29.93 -30.09 32.93
C LYS A 4 30.76 -29.81 31.68
N VAL A 5 31.19 -30.89 30.98
CA VAL A 5 31.95 -30.75 29.71
C VAL A 5 31.09 -30.18 28.61
N LEU A 6 29.83 -30.61 28.47
CA LEU A 6 28.88 -30.11 27.49
C LEU A 6 28.54 -28.62 27.73
N PHE A 7 28.41 -28.22 29.01
CA PHE A 7 28.16 -26.83 29.39
C PHE A 7 29.36 -25.92 29.07
N ILE A 8 30.59 -26.41 29.35
CA ILE A 8 31.82 -25.67 29.00
C ILE A 8 31.97 -25.55 27.49
N LEU A 9 31.66 -26.62 26.71
CA LEU A 9 31.70 -26.59 25.27
C LEU A 9 30.66 -25.59 24.68
N PHE A 10 29.46 -25.54 25.25
CA PHE A 10 28.43 -24.57 24.89
C PHE A 10 28.82 -23.13 25.24
N LEU A 11 29.47 -22.93 26.40
CA LEU A 11 29.99 -21.61 26.80
C LEU A 11 31.13 -21.15 25.91
N VAL A 12 32.03 -22.05 25.49
CA VAL A 12 33.10 -21.73 24.51
C VAL A 12 32.52 -21.44 23.13
N LEU A 13 31.49 -22.18 22.69
CA LEU A 13 30.78 -21.91 21.43
C LEU A 13 30.08 -20.53 21.46
N LEU A 14 29.52 -20.13 22.60
CA LEU A 14 28.91 -18.80 22.76
C LEU A 14 29.95 -17.65 22.71
N LEU A 15 31.16 -17.91 23.19
CA LEU A 15 32.28 -16.95 23.19
C LEU A 15 32.97 -16.83 21.81
N THR A 16 32.74 -17.79 20.90
CA THR A 16 33.27 -17.77 19.52
C THR A 16 32.27 -17.23 18.48
N LEU A 17 31.07 -16.80 18.89
CA LEU A 17 30.17 -16.10 17.99
C LEU A 17 30.86 -14.83 17.50
N PRO A 18 31.09 -14.65 16.18
CA PRO A 18 31.64 -13.40 15.67
C PRO A 18 30.71 -12.28 16.13
N ALA A 19 31.30 -11.21 16.68
CA ALA A 19 30.53 -9.99 16.94
C ALA A 19 29.91 -9.57 15.63
N LEU A 20 28.59 -9.49 15.57
CA LEU A 20 27.89 -8.90 14.42
C LEU A 20 28.31 -7.44 14.35
N THR A 21 29.25 -7.14 13.47
CA THR A 21 29.61 -5.76 13.16
C THR A 21 28.43 -5.16 12.39
N ALA A 22 27.93 -4.04 12.82
CA ALA A 22 26.84 -3.32 12.16
C ALA A 22 27.42 -2.03 11.58
N LEU A 23 27.21 -1.81 10.28
CA LEU A 23 27.57 -0.56 9.63
C LEU A 23 27.03 0.63 10.44
N THR A 24 27.90 1.54 10.87
CA THR A 24 27.49 2.73 11.61
C THR A 24 27.87 4.02 10.88
N LEU A 25 27.02 5.03 11.03
CA LEU A 25 27.22 6.37 10.50
C LEU A 25 27.20 7.36 11.66
N SER A 26 28.38 7.81 12.07
CA SER A 26 28.57 8.75 13.18
C SER A 26 28.78 10.16 12.67
N GLY A 27 28.17 11.16 13.32
CA GLY A 27 28.26 12.56 12.99
C GLY A 27 27.45 13.40 13.97
N GLN A 28 27.61 14.70 13.94
CA GLN A 28 26.90 15.60 14.83
C GLN A 28 25.39 15.45 14.66
N LYS A 29 24.67 15.47 15.76
CA LYS A 29 23.20 15.45 15.74
C LYS A 29 22.67 16.82 15.32
N LEU A 30 22.09 16.90 14.13
CA LEU A 30 21.41 18.08 13.61
C LEU A 30 19.90 17.75 13.59
N SER A 31 19.16 18.02 14.67
CA SER A 31 17.71 17.86 14.61
C SER A 31 17.03 18.54 15.80
N PRO A 32 15.98 19.36 15.57
CA PRO A 32 15.61 19.90 14.26
C PRO A 32 16.60 20.97 13.76
N ILE A 33 16.69 21.13 12.45
CA ILE A 33 17.44 22.25 11.83
C ILE A 33 16.44 23.39 11.60
N ILE A 34 16.73 24.56 12.11
CA ILE A 34 15.93 25.76 11.82
C ILE A 34 16.47 26.38 10.54
N PHE A 35 15.60 26.58 9.57
CA PHE A 35 15.93 27.23 8.30
C PHE A 35 16.25 28.72 8.52
N GLU A 36 17.35 29.15 7.94
CA GLU A 36 17.67 30.56 7.73
C GLU A 36 18.12 30.76 6.27
N PRO A 37 17.66 31.84 5.59
CA PRO A 37 18.06 32.13 4.22
C PRO A 37 19.56 32.11 4.02
N GLY A 38 20.05 31.35 3.04
CA GLY A 38 21.50 31.30 2.72
C GLY A 38 22.38 30.61 3.76
N LEU A 39 21.84 30.05 4.84
CA LEU A 39 22.59 29.34 5.86
C LEU A 39 23.36 28.17 5.26
N VAL A 40 24.65 28.07 5.58
CA VAL A 40 25.49 26.93 5.19
C VAL A 40 25.87 26.14 6.44
N ILE A 41 25.52 24.83 6.44
CA ILE A 41 25.90 23.92 7.52
C ILE A 41 26.87 22.90 6.95
N ASN A 42 28.01 22.74 7.63
CA ASN A 42 28.98 21.68 7.34
C ASN A 42 28.98 20.67 8.49
N ASN A 43 28.74 19.40 8.20
CA ASN A 43 28.71 18.35 9.19
C ASN A 43 29.58 17.18 8.76
N HIS A 44 30.53 16.82 9.61
CA HIS A 44 31.48 15.74 9.38
C HIS A 44 30.89 14.38 9.81
N TYR A 45 31.09 13.37 8.99
CA TYR A 45 30.62 12.00 9.22
C TYR A 45 31.73 10.99 9.13
N VAL A 46 31.67 10.01 10.02
CA VAL A 46 32.58 8.85 10.06
C VAL A 46 31.76 7.59 9.88
N ILE A 47 32.19 6.75 8.93
CA ILE A 47 31.64 5.41 8.67
C ILE A 47 32.51 4.40 9.43
N SER A 48 31.89 3.55 10.24
CA SER A 48 32.60 2.56 11.05
C SER A 48 31.98 1.19 10.90
N GLU A 49 32.75 0.16 11.34
CA GLU A 49 32.31 -1.22 11.42
C GLU A 49 31.98 -1.86 10.05
N THR A 50 32.73 -1.49 9.01
CA THR A 50 32.68 -2.15 7.70
C THR A 50 34.07 -2.31 7.10
N ASP A 51 34.29 -3.45 6.45
CA ASP A 51 35.48 -3.73 5.62
C ASP A 51 35.19 -3.55 4.13
N GLU A 52 33.93 -3.27 3.77
CA GLU A 52 33.46 -3.09 2.39
C GLU A 52 33.55 -1.62 1.95
N ASN A 53 33.48 -1.38 0.65
CA ASN A 53 33.27 -0.03 0.14
C ASN A 53 31.85 0.43 0.48
N VAL A 54 31.67 1.72 0.75
CA VAL A 54 30.37 2.28 1.09
C VAL A 54 29.98 3.34 0.07
N ALA A 55 28.73 3.28 -0.41
CA ALA A 55 28.09 4.36 -1.15
C ALA A 55 27.26 5.20 -0.18
N VAL A 56 27.43 6.51 -0.23
CA VAL A 56 26.62 7.45 0.54
C VAL A 56 25.70 8.22 -0.40
N LYS A 57 24.44 8.36 -0.02
CA LYS A 57 23.42 9.03 -0.81
C LYS A 57 22.53 9.89 0.09
N VAL A 58 22.09 11.03 -0.44
CA VAL A 58 21.00 11.83 0.12
C VAL A 58 19.74 11.64 -0.72
N SER A 59 18.59 11.58 -0.06
CA SER A 59 17.27 11.55 -0.67
C SER A 59 16.31 12.43 0.13
N GLY A 60 15.21 12.87 -0.50
CA GLY A 60 14.18 13.70 0.12
C GLY A 60 14.04 15.07 -0.53
N GLU A 61 13.17 15.91 0.07
CA GLU A 61 12.71 17.17 -0.52
C GLU A 61 13.84 18.22 -0.67
N LEU A 62 14.88 18.12 0.16
CA LEU A 62 15.99 19.08 0.18
C LEU A 62 17.30 18.51 -0.43
N GLN A 63 17.25 17.38 -1.11
CA GLN A 63 18.44 16.71 -1.65
C GLN A 63 19.29 17.62 -2.56
N ASP A 64 18.65 18.50 -3.33
CA ASP A 64 19.32 19.39 -4.28
C ASP A 64 20.15 20.51 -3.60
N TYR A 65 19.93 20.72 -2.31
CA TYR A 65 20.65 21.68 -1.48
C TYR A 65 21.78 21.05 -0.65
N ILE A 66 22.03 19.73 -0.84
CA ILE A 66 22.97 18.96 -0.04
C ILE A 66 24.08 18.42 -0.93
N ILE A 67 25.32 18.71 -0.55
CA ILE A 67 26.50 18.25 -1.24
C ILE A 67 27.23 17.27 -0.30
N LEU A 68 27.59 16.11 -0.81
CA LEU A 68 28.46 15.15 -0.13
C LEU A 68 29.87 15.27 -0.75
N THR A 69 30.89 15.30 0.10
CA THR A 69 32.28 15.20 -0.37
C THR A 69 32.63 13.75 -0.71
N GLU A 70 33.76 13.53 -1.37
CA GLU A 70 34.31 12.20 -1.56
C GLU A 70 34.61 11.54 -0.20
N ILE A 71 34.42 10.23 -0.15
CA ILE A 71 34.73 9.43 1.05
C ILE A 71 36.25 9.16 1.06
N ILE A 72 36.94 9.65 2.06
CA ILE A 72 38.37 9.44 2.26
C ILE A 72 38.58 8.84 3.65
N ASN A 73 39.22 7.69 3.74
CA ASN A 73 39.44 6.96 5.00
C ASN A 73 38.16 6.73 5.83
N ASN A 74 37.06 6.42 5.16
CA ASN A 74 35.74 6.26 5.76
C ASN A 74 35.13 7.54 6.38
N GLU A 75 35.60 8.68 5.98
CA GLU A 75 35.11 9.99 6.42
C GLU A 75 34.66 10.83 5.24
N PHE A 76 33.61 11.63 5.44
CA PHE A 76 33.11 12.59 4.45
C PHE A 76 32.39 13.75 5.13
N ASP A 77 32.22 14.85 4.41
CA ASP A 77 31.44 15.99 4.86
C ASP A 77 30.11 16.06 4.10
N MET A 78 29.05 16.37 4.82
CA MET A 78 27.76 16.77 4.29
C MET A 78 27.60 18.27 4.43
N ILE A 79 27.50 18.95 3.31
CA ILE A 79 27.38 20.41 3.24
C ILE A 79 25.95 20.73 2.81
N ILE A 80 25.16 21.35 3.69
CA ILE A 80 23.82 21.84 3.39
C ILE A 80 23.95 23.32 3.04
N LYS A 81 23.44 23.70 1.85
CA LYS A 81 23.41 25.11 1.39
C LYS A 81 21.97 25.50 1.16
N PHE A 82 21.35 26.11 2.16
CA PHE A 82 19.95 26.53 2.03
C PHE A 82 19.78 27.63 0.98
N PRO A 83 18.63 27.63 0.25
CA PRO A 83 18.28 28.72 -0.67
C PRO A 83 17.92 29.99 0.10
N GLU A 84 17.70 31.10 -0.64
CA GLU A 84 17.28 32.38 -0.05
C GLU A 84 15.84 32.35 0.49
N SER A 85 15.01 31.39 0.05
CA SER A 85 13.65 31.22 0.55
C SER A 85 13.17 29.78 0.42
N LEU A 86 12.38 29.33 1.40
CA LEU A 86 11.56 28.11 1.37
C LEU A 86 10.15 28.46 1.86
N THR A 87 9.16 27.73 1.37
CA THR A 87 7.79 27.84 1.90
C THR A 87 7.78 27.36 3.36
N PRO A 88 7.08 28.06 4.29
CA PRO A 88 6.97 27.62 5.67
C PRO A 88 6.41 26.19 5.77
N GLY A 89 6.99 25.38 6.66
CA GLY A 89 6.64 23.98 6.82
C GLY A 89 7.75 23.15 7.43
N VAL A 90 7.60 21.83 7.40
CA VAL A 90 8.64 20.88 7.82
C VAL A 90 9.06 20.05 6.61
N TYR A 91 10.34 20.10 6.31
CA TYR A 91 10.97 19.36 5.22
C TYR A 91 11.79 18.21 5.78
N HIS A 92 11.91 17.14 5.02
CA HIS A 92 12.66 15.97 5.42
C HIS A 92 13.69 15.59 4.37
N PHE A 93 14.85 15.16 4.83
CA PHE A 93 15.82 14.46 4.00
C PHE A 93 16.47 13.32 4.78
N GLU A 94 17.02 12.37 4.07
CA GLU A 94 17.65 11.17 4.62
C GLU A 94 19.03 11.00 4.02
N LEU A 95 20.02 10.81 4.90
CA LEU A 95 21.39 10.44 4.54
C LEU A 95 21.53 8.94 4.76
N SER A 96 21.81 8.17 3.71
CA SER A 96 21.97 6.72 3.76
C SER A 96 23.39 6.32 3.35
N ALA A 97 23.96 5.37 4.08
CA ALA A 97 25.20 4.69 3.75
C ALA A 97 24.91 3.22 3.50
N THR A 98 25.36 2.68 2.36
CA THR A 98 25.08 1.30 1.92
C THR A 98 26.39 0.64 1.49
N GLU A 99 26.64 -0.57 1.95
CA GLU A 99 27.81 -1.35 1.53
C GLU A 99 27.74 -1.71 0.05
N ILE A 100 28.89 -1.65 -0.62
CA ILE A 100 29.06 -2.12 -2.00
C ILE A 100 30.01 -3.32 -1.95
N PRO A 101 29.60 -4.51 -2.42
CA PRO A 101 30.47 -5.68 -2.42
C PRO A 101 31.75 -5.45 -3.21
N LYS A 102 32.90 -5.79 -2.65
CA LYS A 102 34.21 -5.71 -3.33
C LYS A 102 34.39 -6.72 -4.45
N SER A 103 33.62 -7.79 -4.45
CA SER A 103 33.69 -8.84 -5.49
C SER A 103 32.30 -9.36 -5.81
N SER A 104 32.09 -9.77 -7.09
CA SER A 104 30.92 -10.54 -7.54
C SER A 104 31.09 -12.00 -7.11
N SER A 105 31.16 -12.29 -5.81
CA SER A 105 31.11 -13.68 -5.33
C SER A 105 29.69 -14.21 -5.53
N GLU A 106 29.58 -15.34 -6.22
CA GLU A 106 28.34 -16.11 -6.36
C GLU A 106 27.87 -16.61 -4.99
N GLY A 107 27.23 -15.76 -4.22
CA GLY A 107 26.67 -16.07 -2.91
C GLY A 107 25.57 -15.09 -2.54
N ILE A 108 24.58 -15.54 -1.77
CA ILE A 108 23.58 -14.68 -1.17
C ILE A 108 24.28 -13.88 -0.05
N GLY A 109 24.77 -12.69 -0.37
CA GLY A 109 25.33 -11.74 0.60
C GLY A 109 24.23 -10.80 1.10
N SER A 110 24.22 -10.54 2.41
CA SER A 110 23.44 -9.46 2.99
C SER A 110 24.25 -8.17 2.92
N LEU A 111 23.71 -7.12 2.29
CA LEU A 111 24.29 -5.78 2.29
C LEU A 111 23.76 -5.02 3.50
N LEU A 112 24.65 -4.39 4.25
CA LEU A 112 24.28 -3.54 5.35
C LEU A 112 23.99 -2.14 4.81
N ALA A 113 22.94 -1.52 5.37
CA ALA A 113 22.59 -0.14 5.10
C ALA A 113 22.20 0.53 6.42
N VAL A 114 22.65 1.76 6.60
CA VAL A 114 22.25 2.62 7.70
C VAL A 114 21.75 3.94 7.16
N SER A 115 20.68 4.47 7.75
CA SER A 115 20.16 5.77 7.35
C SER A 115 19.92 6.69 8.54
N LYS A 116 19.96 8.00 8.28
CA LYS A 116 19.78 9.05 9.26
C LYS A 116 18.84 10.10 8.68
N ARG A 117 17.68 10.28 9.31
CA ARG A 117 16.68 11.27 8.92
C ARG A 117 16.94 12.59 9.60
N PHE A 118 16.73 13.66 8.85
CA PHE A 118 16.84 15.05 9.30
C PHE A 118 15.55 15.79 9.00
N ASP A 119 15.14 16.61 9.96
CA ASP A 119 13.97 17.47 9.86
C ASP A 119 14.44 18.93 9.82
N VAL A 120 13.94 19.70 8.85
CA VAL A 120 14.22 21.12 8.67
C VAL A 120 12.92 21.88 8.86
N GLU A 121 12.88 22.75 9.86
CA GLU A 121 11.72 23.59 10.17
C GLU A 121 11.88 24.98 9.57
N VAL A 122 10.91 25.37 8.74
CA VAL A 122 10.85 26.68 8.06
C VAL A 122 9.71 27.49 8.65
N TYR A 123 10.05 28.63 9.24
CA TYR A 123 9.07 29.56 9.82
C TYR A 123 8.96 30.84 8.99
N SER A 124 7.75 31.43 9.00
CA SER A 124 7.45 32.68 8.30
C SER A 124 7.62 33.89 9.20
N TYR A 125 8.05 35.01 8.63
CA TYR A 125 7.94 36.33 9.28
C TYR A 125 6.53 36.91 9.17
N GLU A 126 5.76 36.50 8.16
CA GLU A 126 4.33 36.82 8.04
C GLU A 126 3.49 35.76 8.75
N LYS A 127 2.24 36.10 9.07
CA LYS A 127 1.32 35.17 9.72
C LYS A 127 1.08 33.95 8.83
N TYR A 128 1.39 32.78 9.33
CA TYR A 128 1.25 31.53 8.62
C TYR A 128 0.91 30.40 9.58
N ILE A 129 -0.02 29.54 9.18
CA ILE A 129 -0.41 28.36 9.92
C ILE A 129 -0.32 27.09 9.06
N GLU A 130 -0.10 25.99 9.71
CA GLU A 130 -0.48 24.67 9.23
C GLU A 130 -1.74 24.22 9.92
N ALA A 131 -2.63 23.56 9.20
CA ALA A 131 -3.88 23.07 9.74
C ALA A 131 -4.12 21.62 9.31
N SER A 132 -4.53 20.78 10.25
CA SER A 132 -4.94 19.41 9.99
C SER A 132 -6.26 19.13 10.69
N LEU A 133 -7.16 18.44 10.00
CA LEU A 133 -8.44 18.01 10.53
C LEU A 133 -8.39 16.51 10.76
N SER A 134 -8.87 16.05 11.92
CA SER A 134 -8.98 14.63 12.25
C SER A 134 -10.36 14.29 12.81
N ALA A 135 -10.80 13.07 12.54
CA ALA A 135 -12.03 12.51 13.04
C ALA A 135 -11.83 11.00 13.28
N ALA A 136 -12.42 10.48 14.34
CA ALA A 136 -12.45 9.04 14.56
C ALA A 136 -13.62 8.40 13.81
N ASN A 137 -13.46 7.14 13.40
CA ASN A 137 -14.60 6.33 12.99
C ASN A 137 -15.46 6.01 14.20
N VAL A 138 -16.77 6.10 14.05
CA VAL A 138 -17.73 5.88 15.14
C VAL A 138 -18.87 4.98 14.69
N ASN A 139 -19.63 4.46 15.65
CA ASN A 139 -20.91 3.83 15.36
C ASN A 139 -22.04 4.87 15.27
N GLU A 140 -23.09 4.56 14.52
CA GLU A 140 -24.29 5.36 14.46
C GLU A 140 -24.81 5.73 15.87
N GLY A 141 -25.25 6.97 16.04
CA GLY A 141 -25.69 7.50 17.32
C GLY A 141 -24.56 7.94 18.27
N THR A 142 -23.30 7.69 17.90
CA THR A 142 -22.15 8.20 18.66
C THR A 142 -21.63 9.46 17.98
N PRO A 143 -21.61 10.63 18.65
CA PRO A 143 -21.10 11.84 18.05
C PRO A 143 -19.65 11.73 17.60
N VAL A 144 -19.33 12.34 16.44
CA VAL A 144 -17.96 12.44 15.93
C VAL A 144 -17.33 13.73 16.45
N ASP A 145 -16.23 13.61 17.16
CA ASP A 145 -15.39 14.74 17.53
C ASP A 145 -14.45 15.10 16.37
N LEU A 146 -14.73 16.22 15.72
CA LEU A 146 -13.90 16.81 14.69
C LEU A 146 -12.84 17.69 15.36
N LYS A 147 -11.57 17.27 15.31
CA LYS A 147 -10.44 17.97 15.93
C LYS A 147 -9.63 18.66 14.86
N LEU A 148 -9.63 19.98 14.89
CA LEU A 148 -8.88 20.86 14.02
C LEU A 148 -7.61 21.29 14.75
N ASN A 149 -6.49 20.69 14.40
CA ASN A 149 -5.18 21.05 14.95
C ASN A 149 -4.57 22.16 14.10
N VAL A 150 -4.24 23.28 14.73
CA VAL A 150 -3.68 24.47 14.09
C VAL A 150 -2.33 24.78 14.70
N VAL A 151 -1.29 24.80 13.87
CA VAL A 151 0.10 25.04 14.29
C VAL A 151 0.56 26.37 13.69
N SER A 152 0.96 27.29 14.54
CA SER A 152 1.61 28.54 14.10
C SER A 152 3.02 28.22 13.59
N LYS A 153 3.28 28.54 12.33
CA LYS A 153 4.60 28.47 11.70
C LYS A 153 5.16 29.86 11.41
N CYS A 154 4.89 30.80 12.30
CA CYS A 154 5.39 32.18 12.18
C CYS A 154 5.83 32.74 13.53
N TYR A 155 6.65 33.79 13.48
CA TYR A 155 7.17 34.49 14.65
C TYR A 155 6.22 35.54 15.22
N GLN A 156 5.02 35.68 14.68
CA GLN A 156 3.99 36.63 15.13
C GLN A 156 2.84 35.93 15.81
N ASP A 157 2.28 36.56 16.85
CA ASP A 157 1.01 36.12 17.46
C ASP A 157 -0.13 36.30 16.47
N ILE A 158 -1.03 35.34 16.39
CA ILE A 158 -2.28 35.37 15.65
C ILE A 158 -3.37 35.67 16.65
N ASN A 159 -4.13 36.77 16.44
CA ASN A 159 -5.07 37.24 17.43
C ASN A 159 -6.33 36.36 17.50
N SER A 160 -6.72 35.78 16.38
CA SER A 160 -7.95 35.01 16.26
C SER A 160 -7.76 33.84 15.28
N VAL A 161 -8.11 32.63 15.72
CA VAL A 161 -8.21 31.42 14.89
C VAL A 161 -9.54 30.75 15.15
N ARG A 162 -10.30 30.46 14.10
CA ARG A 162 -11.56 29.70 14.14
C ARG A 162 -11.68 28.80 12.90
N GLY A 163 -12.41 27.71 13.01
CA GLY A 163 -12.71 26.78 11.91
C GLY A 163 -14.19 26.80 11.55
N GLU A 164 -14.50 26.80 10.26
CA GLU A 164 -15.81 26.48 9.71
C GLU A 164 -15.70 25.10 9.03
N ILE A 165 -16.43 24.10 9.54
CA ILE A 165 -16.31 22.71 9.13
C ILE A 165 -17.60 22.29 8.43
N THR A 166 -17.50 21.88 7.17
CA THR A 166 -18.59 21.31 6.39
C THR A 166 -18.46 19.81 6.36
N VAL A 167 -19.48 19.09 6.80
CA VAL A 167 -19.60 17.63 6.73
C VAL A 167 -20.46 17.24 5.53
N THR A 168 -19.97 16.32 4.70
CA THR A 168 -20.66 15.85 3.49
C THR A 168 -20.75 14.32 3.45
N ASP A 169 -21.76 13.82 2.74
CA ASP A 169 -21.90 12.39 2.40
C ASP A 169 -21.00 11.99 1.23
N ALA A 170 -21.06 10.69 0.83
CA ALA A 170 -20.29 10.14 -0.30
C ALA A 170 -20.67 10.76 -1.66
N GLN A 171 -21.81 11.39 -1.79
CA GLN A 171 -22.30 12.11 -2.97
C GLN A 171 -21.95 13.60 -2.96
N ASN A 172 -21.19 14.07 -1.95
CA ASN A 172 -20.86 15.46 -1.69
C ASN A 172 -22.05 16.36 -1.31
N ASN A 173 -23.18 15.79 -0.85
CA ASN A 173 -24.24 16.58 -0.28
C ASN A 173 -23.85 17.10 1.11
N THR A 174 -24.03 18.39 1.36
CA THR A 174 -23.78 18.98 2.68
C THR A 174 -24.81 18.49 3.68
N LEU A 175 -24.35 17.87 4.76
CA LEU A 175 -25.18 17.39 5.85
C LEU A 175 -25.24 18.40 6.99
N LYS A 176 -24.10 19.02 7.31
CA LYS A 176 -24.00 19.96 8.42
C LYS A 176 -22.84 20.92 8.20
N GLU A 177 -23.04 22.15 8.66
CA GLU A 177 -22.00 23.15 8.86
C GLU A 177 -21.83 23.40 10.35
N LEU A 178 -20.57 23.38 10.80
CA LEU A 178 -20.18 23.50 12.20
C LEU A 178 -19.15 24.63 12.32
N ILE A 179 -19.19 25.35 13.42
CA ILE A 179 -18.23 26.41 13.72
C ILE A 179 -17.55 26.05 15.03
N THR A 180 -16.21 26.11 15.05
CA THR A 180 -15.43 25.90 16.28
C THR A 180 -15.49 27.18 17.16
N GLU A 181 -15.03 27.02 18.39
CA GLU A 181 -14.67 28.19 19.20
C GLU A 181 -13.56 29.01 18.51
N GLU A 182 -13.52 30.30 18.85
CA GLU A 182 -12.48 31.22 18.40
C GLU A 182 -11.44 31.40 19.50
N LYS A 183 -10.14 31.24 19.18
CA LYS A 183 -9.04 31.37 20.13
C LYS A 183 -7.88 32.18 19.56
N PRO A 184 -7.07 32.84 20.38
CA PRO A 184 -5.80 33.37 19.97
C PRO A 184 -4.76 32.22 19.84
N LEU A 185 -3.81 32.36 18.92
CA LEU A 185 -2.73 31.41 18.73
C LEU A 185 -1.39 32.14 18.85
N LYS A 186 -0.58 31.75 19.82
CA LYS A 186 0.75 32.34 20.03
C LYS A 186 1.72 31.94 18.93
N ALA A 187 2.72 32.78 18.69
CA ALA A 187 3.83 32.46 17.80
C ALA A 187 4.41 31.08 18.14
N LEU A 188 4.63 30.25 17.11
CA LEU A 188 5.21 28.90 17.20
C LEU A 188 4.42 27.92 18.09
N ALA A 189 3.20 28.27 18.50
CA ALA A 189 2.35 27.43 19.34
C ALA A 189 1.40 26.55 18.49
N THR A 190 0.79 25.60 19.17
CA THR A 190 -0.25 24.72 18.61
C THR A 190 -1.54 24.88 19.43
N GLU A 191 -2.67 24.99 18.74
CA GLU A 191 -4.00 24.96 19.33
C GLU A 191 -4.86 23.90 18.66
N THR A 192 -5.72 23.27 19.46
CA THR A 192 -6.73 22.34 18.96
C THR A 192 -8.12 22.94 19.18
N LEU A 193 -8.82 23.15 18.08
CA LEU A 193 -10.21 23.57 18.04
C LEU A 193 -11.07 22.34 17.77
N SER A 194 -12.26 22.25 18.34
CA SER A 194 -13.13 21.10 18.17
C SER A 194 -14.56 21.49 17.84
N ALA A 195 -15.24 20.60 17.13
CA ALA A 195 -16.67 20.64 16.89
C ALA A 195 -17.22 19.22 16.95
N SER A 196 -18.44 19.06 17.45
CA SER A 196 -19.11 17.77 17.54
C SER A 196 -20.17 17.63 16.46
N PHE A 197 -20.19 16.48 15.78
CA PHE A 197 -21.15 16.15 14.73
C PHE A 197 -21.99 14.97 15.18
N ASP A 198 -23.32 15.17 15.26
CA ASP A 198 -24.29 14.13 15.60
C ASP A 198 -24.49 13.17 14.43
N THR A 199 -24.44 11.88 14.70
CA THR A 199 -24.56 10.80 13.70
C THR A 199 -25.89 10.04 13.77
N ALA A 200 -26.82 10.44 14.63
CA ALA A 200 -28.10 9.76 14.80
C ALA A 200 -28.89 9.73 13.48
N GLY A 201 -29.32 8.55 13.07
CA GLY A 201 -30.10 8.32 11.85
C GLY A 201 -29.31 8.42 10.55
N LEU A 202 -27.98 8.54 10.60
CA LEU A 202 -27.13 8.53 9.41
C LEU A 202 -26.78 7.08 9.01
N PRO A 203 -26.85 6.74 7.73
CA PRO A 203 -26.52 5.38 7.28
C PRO A 203 -25.03 5.07 7.45
N ALA A 204 -24.71 3.79 7.58
CA ALA A 204 -23.34 3.31 7.58
C ALA A 204 -22.66 3.63 6.25
N ALA A 205 -21.67 4.53 6.27
CA ALA A 205 -20.97 5.00 5.08
C ALA A 205 -19.66 5.72 5.45
N GLU A 206 -18.88 6.07 4.41
CA GLU A 206 -17.77 7.02 4.53
C GLU A 206 -18.30 8.45 4.32
N TYR A 207 -17.88 9.35 5.20
CA TYR A 207 -18.20 10.76 5.22
C TYR A 207 -16.92 11.58 5.10
N SER A 208 -17.05 12.81 4.60
CA SER A 208 -15.94 13.75 4.49
C SER A 208 -16.21 14.98 5.34
N ALA A 209 -15.19 15.50 5.97
CA ALA A 209 -15.22 16.78 6.65
C ALA A 209 -14.15 17.71 6.06
N LYS A 210 -14.53 18.92 5.70
CA LYS A 210 -13.64 19.95 5.18
C LYS A 210 -13.74 21.18 6.09
N ALA A 211 -12.60 21.61 6.62
CA ALA A 211 -12.49 22.84 7.42
C ALA A 211 -11.91 23.97 6.59
N ILE A 212 -12.46 25.16 6.72
CA ILE A 212 -11.84 26.43 6.37
C ILE A 212 -11.43 27.08 7.68
N VAL A 213 -10.13 27.25 7.87
CA VAL A 213 -9.54 27.85 9.06
C VAL A 213 -9.27 29.31 8.77
N PHE A 214 -9.97 30.20 9.45
CA PHE A 214 -9.72 31.62 9.41
C PHE A 214 -8.74 32.00 10.51
N TYR A 215 -7.72 32.75 10.14
CA TYR A 215 -6.75 33.29 11.09
C TYR A 215 -6.45 34.75 10.74
N ASP A 216 -6.85 35.63 11.62
CA ASP A 216 -6.93 37.08 11.42
C ASP A 216 -7.61 37.41 10.06
N ARG A 217 -6.88 37.73 9.00
CA ARG A 217 -7.42 38.09 7.67
C ARG A 217 -7.17 37.01 6.61
N GLU A 218 -6.47 35.94 6.97
CA GLU A 218 -6.06 34.86 6.09
C GLU A 218 -6.93 33.63 6.30
N GLN A 219 -6.82 32.68 5.38
CA GLN A 219 -7.51 31.40 5.48
C GLN A 219 -6.66 30.22 5.01
N LYS A 220 -6.89 29.06 5.60
CA LYS A 220 -6.29 27.78 5.25
C LYS A 220 -7.36 26.71 5.21
N THR A 221 -7.15 25.66 4.40
CA THR A 221 -8.09 24.52 4.35
C THR A 221 -7.45 23.25 4.88
N ALA A 222 -8.26 22.43 5.57
CA ALA A 222 -7.91 21.08 5.98
C ALA A 222 -9.09 20.15 5.71
N GLN A 223 -8.83 18.87 5.50
CA GLN A 223 -9.89 17.88 5.25
C GLN A 223 -9.54 16.54 5.86
N THR A 224 -10.57 15.76 6.16
CA THR A 224 -10.45 14.38 6.64
C THR A 224 -11.64 13.56 6.20
N LYS A 225 -11.51 12.24 6.32
CA LYS A 225 -12.61 11.29 6.13
C LYS A 225 -12.79 10.48 7.39
N PHE A 226 -14.00 10.05 7.64
CA PHE A 226 -14.35 9.16 8.74
C PHE A 226 -15.50 8.24 8.34
N ARG A 227 -15.72 7.18 9.09
CA ARG A 227 -16.80 6.21 8.84
C ARG A 227 -17.79 6.25 9.99
N ILE A 228 -19.06 6.18 9.63
CA ILE A 228 -20.15 5.85 10.55
C ILE A 228 -20.49 4.39 10.28
N GLY A 229 -20.43 3.53 11.31
CA GLY A 229 -20.70 2.13 11.22
C GLY A 229 -21.99 1.71 11.89
N GLN A 230 -22.55 0.63 11.40
CA GLN A 230 -23.62 -0.13 12.06
C GLN A 230 -23.15 -1.56 12.28
N MET A 231 -23.71 -2.24 13.29
CA MET A 231 -23.43 -3.66 13.50
C MET A 231 -23.95 -4.46 12.30
N ASP A 232 -23.04 -4.72 11.35
CA ASP A 232 -23.35 -5.43 10.11
C ASP A 232 -22.11 -6.16 9.59
N LEU A 233 -22.32 -7.35 9.06
CA LEU A 233 -21.34 -8.13 8.34
C LEU A 233 -21.68 -8.10 6.85
N VAL A 234 -20.76 -7.59 6.04
CA VAL A 234 -20.97 -7.36 4.60
C VAL A 234 -20.20 -8.39 3.79
N LEU A 235 -20.89 -9.09 2.90
CA LEU A 235 -20.28 -9.93 1.88
C LEU A 235 -19.71 -9.03 0.77
N LYS A 236 -18.37 -8.99 0.66
CA LYS A 236 -17.66 -8.22 -0.37
C LYS A 236 -17.43 -9.00 -1.65
N ASN A 237 -17.13 -10.30 -1.52
CA ASN A 237 -16.88 -11.18 -2.64
C ASN A 237 -17.07 -12.65 -2.22
N TYR A 238 -17.28 -13.53 -3.18
CA TYR A 238 -17.36 -14.97 -2.98
C TYR A 238 -16.94 -15.72 -4.24
N THR A 239 -16.64 -17.02 -4.10
CA THR A 239 -16.37 -17.91 -5.24
C THR A 239 -17.70 -18.20 -5.94
N SER A 240 -17.97 -17.53 -7.06
CA SER A 240 -19.22 -17.66 -7.83
C SER A 240 -19.21 -18.84 -8.82
N ILE A 241 -18.02 -19.32 -9.21
CA ILE A 241 -17.84 -20.44 -10.15
C ILE A 241 -17.15 -21.57 -9.41
N VAL A 242 -17.73 -22.77 -9.46
CA VAL A 242 -17.27 -23.96 -8.77
C VAL A 242 -17.30 -25.17 -9.69
N GLU A 243 -16.39 -26.12 -9.51
CA GLU A 243 -16.36 -27.37 -10.27
C GLU A 243 -17.21 -28.44 -9.62
N GLN A 244 -17.75 -29.37 -10.42
CA GLN A 244 -18.37 -30.59 -9.89
C GLN A 244 -17.37 -31.39 -9.05
N GLY A 245 -17.81 -31.99 -7.96
CA GLY A 245 -16.98 -32.68 -6.98
C GLY A 245 -16.52 -31.73 -5.88
N PHE A 246 -15.27 -31.87 -5.44
CA PHE A 246 -14.70 -31.01 -4.39
C PHE A 246 -14.12 -29.74 -5.01
N SER A 247 -14.55 -28.60 -4.48
CA SER A 247 -14.08 -27.27 -4.89
C SER A 247 -13.76 -26.42 -3.66
N ASP A 248 -12.72 -25.62 -3.76
CA ASP A 248 -12.42 -24.56 -2.78
C ASP A 248 -13.47 -23.45 -2.90
N PHE A 249 -13.96 -22.99 -1.77
CA PHE A 249 -14.90 -21.90 -1.68
C PHE A 249 -14.39 -20.83 -0.72
N THR A 250 -14.35 -19.60 -1.19
CA THR A 250 -13.85 -18.45 -0.42
C THR A 250 -14.94 -17.39 -0.34
N LEU A 251 -15.09 -16.83 0.85
CA LEU A 251 -15.96 -15.70 1.17
C LEU A 251 -15.09 -14.56 1.67
N LYS A 252 -15.16 -13.40 1.03
CA LYS A 252 -14.54 -12.17 1.57
C LYS A 252 -15.60 -11.37 2.30
N LEU A 253 -15.46 -11.24 3.60
CA LEU A 253 -16.40 -10.53 4.48
C LEU A 253 -15.73 -9.28 5.08
N ALA A 254 -16.54 -8.28 5.38
CA ALA A 254 -16.11 -7.06 6.06
C ALA A 254 -16.99 -6.78 7.28
N ASN A 255 -16.37 -6.55 8.42
CA ASN A 255 -17.02 -5.98 9.58
C ASN A 255 -17.28 -4.48 9.32
N ASN A 256 -18.55 -4.09 9.21
CA ASN A 256 -18.94 -2.68 9.00
C ASN A 256 -19.28 -1.95 10.31
N TRP A 257 -18.70 -2.41 11.40
CA TRP A 257 -18.93 -1.89 12.74
C TRP A 257 -17.62 -1.47 13.39
N GLY A 258 -17.69 -0.45 14.26
CA GLY A 258 -16.55 0.07 15.01
C GLY A 258 -16.13 -0.77 16.21
N ASN A 259 -16.82 -1.90 16.47
CA ASN A 259 -16.46 -2.87 17.49
C ASN A 259 -16.08 -4.22 16.83
N ALA A 260 -15.40 -5.06 17.60
CA ALA A 260 -15.12 -6.42 17.16
C ALA A 260 -16.42 -7.23 17.06
N LEU A 261 -16.53 -8.10 16.05
CA LEU A 261 -17.57 -9.13 15.96
C LEU A 261 -16.96 -10.48 16.38
N GLN A 262 -17.65 -11.15 17.28
CA GLN A 262 -17.28 -12.47 17.75
C GLN A 262 -18.14 -13.54 17.07
N GLU A 263 -17.67 -14.79 17.14
CA GLU A 263 -18.44 -15.96 16.67
C GLU A 263 -18.95 -15.85 15.22
N VAL A 264 -18.14 -15.22 14.33
CA VAL A 264 -18.48 -15.03 12.92
C VAL A 264 -18.21 -16.31 12.15
N TYR A 265 -19.24 -16.82 11.47
CA TYR A 265 -19.15 -17.92 10.50
C TYR A 265 -20.21 -17.76 9.41
N ALA A 266 -20.05 -18.51 8.33
CA ALA A 266 -20.97 -18.49 7.22
C ALA A 266 -21.38 -19.91 6.82
N LYS A 267 -22.60 -20.04 6.30
CA LYS A 267 -23.13 -21.24 5.67
C LYS A 267 -23.58 -20.93 4.27
N LEU A 268 -23.40 -21.88 3.36
CA LEU A 268 -23.87 -21.79 1.98
C LEU A 268 -24.93 -22.83 1.73
N TYR A 269 -26.07 -22.44 1.17
CA TYR A 269 -27.18 -23.30 0.84
C TYR A 269 -27.57 -23.23 -0.63
N ILE A 270 -27.98 -24.37 -1.21
CA ILE A 270 -28.78 -24.42 -2.42
C ILE A 270 -30.12 -25.12 -2.05
N GLY A 271 -31.20 -24.34 -2.10
CA GLY A 271 -32.48 -24.77 -1.57
C GLY A 271 -32.39 -25.09 -0.07
N LYS A 272 -32.61 -26.37 0.31
CA LYS A 272 -32.50 -26.81 1.71
C LYS A 272 -31.19 -27.55 2.02
N ARG A 273 -30.30 -27.72 1.04
CA ARG A 273 -29.03 -28.46 1.20
C ARG A 273 -27.93 -27.50 1.62
N GLU A 274 -27.37 -27.74 2.79
CA GLU A 274 -26.13 -27.04 3.23
C GLU A 274 -24.94 -27.61 2.45
N LEU A 275 -24.17 -26.72 1.81
CA LEU A 275 -22.98 -27.08 1.04
C LEU A 275 -21.69 -26.73 1.80
N LEU A 276 -21.74 -25.71 2.65
CA LEU A 276 -20.59 -25.20 3.37
C LEU A 276 -20.99 -24.75 4.77
N HIS A 277 -20.11 -25.03 5.72
CA HIS A 277 -20.07 -24.40 7.02
C HIS A 277 -18.61 -23.98 7.27
N THR A 278 -18.35 -22.68 7.37
CA THR A 278 -17.00 -22.19 7.61
C THR A 278 -16.60 -22.33 9.09
N PRO A 279 -15.31 -22.34 9.39
CA PRO A 279 -14.85 -22.18 10.77
C PRO A 279 -15.34 -20.86 11.38
N THR A 280 -15.59 -20.89 12.68
CA THR A 280 -15.93 -19.68 13.46
C THR A 280 -14.68 -18.87 13.73
N ILE A 281 -14.72 -17.57 13.45
CA ILE A 281 -13.61 -16.62 13.66
C ILE A 281 -14.13 -15.31 14.25
N ALA A 282 -13.21 -14.46 14.77
CA ALA A 282 -13.52 -13.10 15.18
C ALA A 282 -13.01 -12.09 14.14
N PHE A 283 -13.70 -10.96 14.02
CA PHE A 283 -13.30 -9.81 13.23
C PHE A 283 -12.98 -8.65 14.17
N ALA A 284 -11.84 -7.99 13.95
CA ALA A 284 -11.58 -6.69 14.58
C ALA A 284 -12.51 -5.58 14.01
N PRO A 285 -12.60 -4.41 14.67
CA PRO A 285 -13.33 -3.27 14.12
C PRO A 285 -12.87 -2.93 12.69
N TRP A 286 -13.82 -2.77 11.75
CA TRP A 286 -13.56 -2.40 10.34
C TRP A 286 -12.70 -3.37 9.54
N GLU A 287 -12.49 -4.59 10.04
CA GLU A 287 -11.62 -5.58 9.42
C GLU A 287 -12.30 -6.29 8.26
N GLU A 288 -11.52 -6.59 7.22
CA GLU A 288 -11.89 -7.50 6.14
C GLU A 288 -11.09 -8.80 6.27
N LYS A 289 -11.78 -9.93 6.18
CA LYS A 289 -11.18 -11.27 6.20
C LYS A 289 -11.79 -12.19 5.16
N GLU A 290 -11.03 -13.21 4.79
CA GLU A 290 -11.48 -14.32 3.97
C GLU A 290 -11.76 -15.55 4.84
N LEU A 291 -12.98 -16.11 4.70
CA LEU A 291 -13.33 -17.41 5.20
C LEU A 291 -13.21 -18.41 4.05
N LYS A 292 -12.55 -19.53 4.32
CA LYS A 292 -12.33 -20.58 3.31
C LYS A 292 -12.94 -21.89 3.77
N GLY A 293 -13.41 -22.66 2.81
CA GLY A 293 -13.89 -24.00 3.04
C GLY A 293 -13.90 -24.80 1.75
N ILE A 294 -14.20 -26.07 1.87
CA ILE A 294 -14.33 -27.01 0.75
C ILE A 294 -15.79 -27.39 0.62
N ILE A 295 -16.35 -27.29 -0.58
CA ILE A 295 -17.71 -27.71 -0.90
C ILE A 295 -17.69 -28.97 -1.77
N SER A 296 -18.69 -29.82 -1.59
CA SER A 296 -18.92 -31.01 -2.44
C SER A 296 -20.17 -30.82 -3.26
N ILE A 297 -20.04 -30.76 -4.58
CA ILE A 297 -21.09 -30.44 -5.52
C ILE A 297 -21.38 -31.65 -6.43
N GLU A 298 -22.57 -32.19 -6.33
CA GLU A 298 -23.11 -33.30 -7.16
C GLU A 298 -24.19 -32.80 -8.12
N LEU A 299 -24.19 -31.49 -8.43
CA LEU A 299 -25.17 -30.88 -9.31
C LEU A 299 -24.67 -30.90 -10.75
N GLU A 300 -25.59 -30.93 -11.71
CA GLU A 300 -25.27 -30.78 -13.13
C GLU A 300 -24.68 -29.34 -13.41
N PRO A 301 -23.87 -29.19 -14.47
CA PRO A 301 -23.41 -27.86 -14.87
C PRO A 301 -24.57 -26.91 -15.15
N GLY A 302 -24.47 -25.68 -14.60
CA GLY A 302 -25.52 -24.66 -14.73
C GLY A 302 -25.48 -23.64 -13.62
N ASP A 303 -26.39 -22.67 -13.66
CA ASP A 303 -26.53 -21.62 -12.67
C ASP A 303 -27.58 -21.98 -11.62
N TYR A 304 -27.24 -21.81 -10.37
CA TYR A 304 -28.07 -22.14 -9.23
C TYR A 304 -28.26 -20.94 -8.31
N ASN A 305 -29.51 -20.68 -7.91
CA ASN A 305 -29.76 -19.73 -6.84
C ASN A 305 -29.30 -20.34 -5.51
N ALA A 306 -28.39 -19.67 -4.85
CA ALA A 306 -27.87 -20.08 -3.56
C ALA A 306 -28.07 -18.95 -2.54
N THR A 307 -28.00 -19.30 -1.26
CA THR A 307 -28.10 -18.35 -0.16
C THR A 307 -26.88 -18.53 0.74
N ILE A 308 -26.18 -17.43 1.03
CA ILE A 308 -25.15 -17.38 2.06
C ILE A 308 -25.79 -16.80 3.31
N GLU A 309 -25.81 -17.58 4.38
CA GLU A 309 -26.18 -17.13 5.71
C GLU A 309 -24.93 -16.71 6.46
N LEU A 310 -24.89 -15.45 6.89
CA LEU A 310 -23.81 -14.86 7.68
C LEU A 310 -24.26 -14.78 9.14
N TYR A 311 -23.53 -15.47 10.00
CA TYR A 311 -23.77 -15.48 11.45
C TYR A 311 -22.74 -14.60 12.14
N PHE A 312 -23.18 -13.70 12.99
CA PHE A 312 -22.34 -12.84 13.79
C PHE A 312 -23.11 -12.32 15.00
N GLU A 313 -22.48 -12.36 16.15
CA GLU A 313 -23.15 -12.12 17.42
C GLU A 313 -24.46 -12.97 17.51
N ASP A 314 -25.56 -12.37 17.89
CA ASP A 314 -26.88 -13.00 17.93
C ASP A 314 -27.71 -12.80 16.65
N GLN A 315 -27.06 -12.46 15.51
CA GLN A 315 -27.73 -12.14 14.25
C GLN A 315 -27.42 -13.17 13.15
N VAL A 316 -28.40 -13.31 12.25
CA VAL A 316 -28.25 -14.07 10.99
C VAL A 316 -28.68 -13.17 9.84
N LYS A 317 -27.81 -13.02 8.83
CA LYS A 317 -28.09 -12.27 7.63
C LYS A 317 -28.03 -13.17 6.41
N GLU A 318 -29.14 -13.23 5.68
CA GLU A 318 -29.23 -13.97 4.43
C GLU A 318 -28.80 -13.09 3.25
N VAL A 319 -27.91 -13.61 2.40
CA VAL A 319 -27.45 -12.95 1.18
C VAL A 319 -27.72 -13.88 0.00
N PRO A 320 -28.70 -13.56 -0.88
CA PRO A 320 -28.93 -14.33 -2.10
C PRO A 320 -27.76 -14.14 -3.07
N VAL A 321 -27.30 -15.25 -3.64
CA VAL A 321 -26.18 -15.29 -4.58
C VAL A 321 -26.47 -16.27 -5.71
N THR A 322 -25.70 -16.17 -6.81
CA THR A 322 -25.73 -17.15 -7.89
C THR A 322 -24.44 -17.96 -7.88
N LEU A 323 -24.57 -19.28 -7.93
CA LEU A 323 -23.47 -20.22 -8.00
C LEU A 323 -23.48 -20.90 -9.37
N THR A 324 -22.44 -20.73 -10.16
CA THR A 324 -22.27 -21.39 -11.46
C THR A 324 -21.46 -22.66 -11.26
N VAL A 325 -22.06 -23.81 -11.53
CA VAL A 325 -21.42 -25.12 -11.51
C VAL A 325 -20.85 -25.41 -12.90
N ILE A 326 -19.57 -25.70 -12.99
CA ILE A 326 -18.94 -26.13 -14.24
C ILE A 326 -18.51 -27.60 -14.16
N LYS A 327 -18.47 -28.26 -15.31
CA LYS A 327 -17.99 -29.63 -15.39
C LYS A 327 -16.51 -29.70 -14.99
N LYS A 328 -16.16 -30.61 -14.12
CA LYS A 328 -14.75 -30.88 -13.82
C LYS A 328 -14.08 -31.54 -15.04
N ILE A 329 -13.12 -30.88 -15.63
CA ILE A 329 -12.33 -31.42 -16.72
C ILE A 329 -11.34 -32.42 -16.12
N SER A 330 -11.41 -33.66 -16.51
CA SER A 330 -10.46 -34.67 -16.06
C SER A 330 -9.06 -34.39 -16.65
N SER A 331 -8.01 -34.82 -15.94
CA SER A 331 -6.63 -34.68 -16.45
C SER A 331 -6.42 -35.39 -17.80
N GLU A 332 -7.23 -36.42 -18.07
CA GLU A 332 -7.24 -37.15 -19.35
C GLU A 332 -7.91 -36.32 -20.46
N GLU A 333 -9.04 -35.66 -20.18
CA GLU A 333 -9.72 -34.77 -21.13
C GLU A 333 -8.83 -33.55 -21.46
N LEU A 334 -8.18 -32.96 -20.44
CA LEU A 334 -7.26 -31.84 -20.63
C LEU A 334 -6.05 -32.23 -21.46
N SER A 335 -5.47 -33.42 -21.22
CA SER A 335 -4.35 -33.94 -22.01
C SER A 335 -4.76 -34.24 -23.46
N ALA A 336 -5.95 -34.78 -23.67
CA ALA A 336 -6.50 -35.05 -25.01
C ALA A 336 -6.79 -33.75 -25.79
N GLU A 337 -7.32 -32.71 -25.13
CA GLU A 337 -7.51 -31.38 -25.76
C GLU A 337 -6.18 -30.71 -26.08
N LEU A 338 -5.18 -30.79 -25.18
CA LEU A 338 -3.83 -30.28 -25.44
C LEU A 338 -3.14 -30.99 -26.61
N GLU A 339 -3.27 -32.32 -26.71
CA GLU A 339 -2.75 -33.09 -27.87
C GLU A 339 -3.47 -32.73 -29.16
N LYS A 340 -4.80 -32.56 -29.12
CA LYS A 340 -5.59 -32.13 -30.27
C LYS A 340 -5.19 -30.72 -30.74
N SER A 341 -4.98 -29.80 -29.78
CA SER A 341 -4.52 -28.43 -30.07
C SER A 341 -3.10 -28.43 -30.69
N LYS A 342 -2.14 -29.19 -30.12
CA LYS A 342 -0.81 -29.36 -30.68
C LYS A 342 -0.87 -29.93 -32.10
N ARG A 343 -1.66 -30.98 -32.34
CA ARG A 343 -1.85 -31.57 -33.67
C ARG A 343 -2.40 -30.58 -34.68
N ASN A 344 -3.40 -29.76 -34.30
CA ASN A 344 -3.95 -28.73 -35.17
C ASN A 344 -2.92 -27.63 -35.50
N THR A 345 -2.12 -27.24 -34.53
CA THR A 345 -1.04 -26.25 -34.73
C THR A 345 0.04 -26.80 -35.70
N ILE A 346 0.41 -28.07 -35.57
CA ILE A 346 1.35 -28.73 -36.48
C ILE A 346 0.76 -28.81 -37.89
N LEU A 347 -0.50 -29.21 -38.05
CA LEU A 347 -1.17 -29.27 -39.33
C LEU A 347 -1.27 -27.88 -40.01
N LEU A 348 -1.55 -26.85 -39.25
CA LEU A 348 -1.59 -25.48 -39.74
C LEU A 348 -0.20 -25.01 -40.21
N SER A 349 0.86 -25.30 -39.43
CA SER A 349 2.22 -24.94 -39.79
C SER A 349 2.71 -25.66 -41.05
N LEU A 350 2.35 -26.95 -41.23
CA LEU A 350 2.60 -27.71 -42.45
C LEU A 350 1.87 -27.14 -43.67
N ALA A 351 0.59 -26.77 -43.52
CA ALA A 351 -0.18 -26.14 -44.57
C ALA A 351 0.44 -24.79 -45.04
N ILE A 352 0.87 -23.96 -44.10
CA ILE A 352 1.54 -22.70 -44.36
C ILE A 352 2.88 -22.95 -45.08
N GLY A 353 3.65 -23.94 -44.61
CA GLY A 353 4.94 -24.34 -45.25
C GLY A 353 4.76 -24.79 -46.70
N LEU A 354 3.73 -25.61 -47.01
CA LEU A 354 3.40 -26.06 -48.36
C LEU A 354 2.98 -24.88 -49.27
N LEU A 355 2.23 -23.91 -48.70
CA LEU A 355 1.79 -22.71 -49.44
C LEU A 355 2.98 -21.84 -49.81
N ILE A 356 3.94 -21.64 -48.90
CA ILE A 356 5.19 -20.91 -49.15
C ILE A 356 6.02 -21.62 -50.23
N LEU A 357 6.15 -22.95 -50.12
CA LEU A 357 6.86 -23.77 -51.11
C LEU A 357 6.24 -23.63 -52.49
N GLY A 358 4.89 -23.65 -52.60
CA GLY A 358 4.16 -23.45 -53.83
C GLY A 358 4.44 -22.08 -54.47
N ILE A 359 4.48 -21.03 -53.68
CA ILE A 359 4.80 -19.66 -54.12
C ILE A 359 6.24 -19.61 -54.66
N ILE A 360 7.19 -20.21 -53.94
CA ILE A 360 8.60 -20.27 -54.38
C ILE A 360 8.73 -20.97 -55.75
N ILE A 361 8.05 -22.12 -55.94
CA ILE A 361 8.03 -22.84 -57.17
C ILE A 361 7.50 -21.99 -58.32
N ILE A 362 6.40 -21.30 -58.11
CA ILE A 362 5.78 -20.36 -59.12
C ILE A 362 6.74 -19.24 -59.49
N VAL A 363 7.40 -18.65 -58.49
CA VAL A 363 8.40 -17.57 -58.72
C VAL A 363 9.59 -18.09 -59.53
N VAL A 364 10.11 -19.25 -59.19
CA VAL A 364 11.23 -19.88 -59.90
C VAL A 364 10.85 -20.23 -61.37
N PHE A 365 9.64 -20.76 -61.58
CA PHE A 365 9.13 -21.01 -62.94
C PHE A 365 8.97 -19.72 -63.76
N LYS A 366 8.41 -18.66 -63.17
CA LYS A 366 8.31 -17.33 -63.81
C LYS A 366 9.69 -16.75 -64.16
N TYR A 367 10.66 -16.90 -63.26
CA TYR A 367 12.03 -16.42 -63.48
C TYR A 367 12.71 -17.20 -64.61
N LYS A 368 12.58 -18.52 -64.67
CA LYS A 368 13.12 -19.39 -65.72
C LYS A 368 12.49 -19.08 -67.11
N LYS A 369 11.17 -18.79 -67.12
CA LYS A 369 10.44 -18.42 -68.35
C LYS A 369 10.87 -17.02 -68.89
N ARG A 370 11.17 -16.10 -68.00
CA ARG A 370 11.65 -14.76 -68.33
C ARG A 370 13.07 -14.79 -68.92
N ASN A 371 13.97 -15.61 -68.35
CA ASN A 371 15.33 -15.75 -68.87
C ASN A 371 15.40 -16.51 -70.22
N LYS A 372 14.43 -17.43 -70.50
CA LYS A 372 14.32 -18.04 -71.82
C LYS A 372 13.83 -17.06 -72.92
N LYS A 373 13.07 -16.05 -72.56
CA LYS A 373 12.59 -15.02 -73.52
C LYS A 373 13.71 -14.04 -73.89
N ILE A 374 14.52 -13.64 -72.93
CA ILE A 374 15.66 -12.72 -73.13
C ILE A 374 16.74 -13.36 -74.05
N LYS A 375 16.98 -14.69 -73.93
CA LYS A 375 17.93 -15.41 -74.82
C LYS A 375 17.41 -15.66 -76.27
N LYS A 376 16.12 -15.39 -76.56
CA LYS A 376 15.54 -15.58 -77.88
C LYS A 376 15.48 -14.29 -78.71
N ASP A 377 15.66 -13.15 -78.05
CA ASP A 377 15.65 -11.81 -78.67
C ASP A 377 17.09 -11.29 -78.94
N GLU A 378 18.12 -12.09 -78.65
CA GLU A 378 19.55 -11.79 -78.94
C GLU A 378 20.16 -12.63 -80.13
N PHE A 379 19.32 -13.28 -80.95
CA PHE A 379 19.77 -13.90 -82.24
C PHE A 379 19.02 -13.38 -83.40
#